data_68191a2600ab7725fd2c5cf0655339cf
#
_entry.id   68191a2600ab7725fd2c5cf0655339cf
#
_cell.length_a   1.000
_cell.length_b   1.000
_cell.length_c   1.000
_cell.angle_alpha   90.00
_cell.angle_beta   90.00
_cell.angle_gamma   90.00
#
_symmetry.space_group_name_H-M   'P 1'
#
loop_
_entity.id
_entity.type
_entity.pdbx_description
1 polymer ?
#
loop_
_entity_poly.entity_id
_entity_poly.type
_entity_poly.pdbx_seq_one_letter_code
_entity_poly.pdbx_strand_id
1 'polypeptide(L)'
;CLRGAKIPKKGEQEMKGVITEIERFSLKDGPGIRTTVFFKGCNMACKWCHNPESQSFDKQMMFYKDKCTHCGKCIEVCPNSLKKCDFCGRCELYCPSDARKICGKDYTVDEVFEEIIKDKAFYDNSGGGVTFSGGECMLQLDFLCEILKKCKAAGIHTAVDTAGNVP
;
A
#
# COMPACT_ATOMS: atom_id res chain seq x y z
N CYS A 1 17.98 -17.21 -19.66
CA CYS A 1 16.78 -17.40 -20.48
C CYS A 1 15.60 -16.68 -19.86
N LEU A 2 15.34 -15.48 -20.31
CA LEU A 2 14.15 -14.71 -20.00
C LEU A 2 12.98 -15.33 -20.75
N ARG A 3 12.03 -15.95 -20.08
CA ARG A 3 10.78 -16.42 -20.67
C ARG A 3 9.59 -15.75 -20.00
N GLY A 4 8.97 -14.86 -20.78
CA GLY A 4 7.53 -14.68 -20.80
C GLY A 4 6.92 -13.77 -19.74
N ALA A 5 7.23 -12.48 -19.77
CA ALA A 5 6.23 -11.51 -19.34
C ALA A 5 5.05 -11.61 -20.30
N LYS A 6 3.89 -12.10 -19.81
CA LYS A 6 2.63 -12.06 -20.57
C LYS A 6 2.27 -10.59 -20.80
N ILE A 7 2.36 -10.16 -22.07
CA ILE A 7 1.80 -8.88 -22.49
C ILE A 7 0.29 -8.94 -22.26
N PRO A 8 -0.31 -8.04 -21.47
CA PRO A 8 -1.74 -8.04 -21.24
C PRO A 8 -2.47 -7.86 -22.57
N LYS A 9 -3.51 -8.67 -22.79
CA LYS A 9 -4.36 -8.54 -23.98
C LYS A 9 -5.07 -7.19 -23.93
N LYS A 10 -5.04 -6.45 -25.00
CA LYS A 10 -5.69 -5.15 -25.19
C LYS A 10 -7.20 -5.31 -24.88
N GLY A 11 -7.66 -4.81 -23.71
CA GLY A 11 -9.08 -4.80 -23.34
C GLY A 11 -9.41 -5.27 -21.92
N GLU A 12 -8.53 -5.89 -21.17
CA GLU A 12 -8.75 -6.19 -19.75
C GLU A 12 -8.29 -4.98 -18.92
N GLN A 13 -9.24 -4.33 -18.25
CA GLN A 13 -8.93 -3.25 -17.31
C GLN A 13 -8.21 -3.89 -16.13
N GLU A 14 -6.93 -3.63 -15.99
CA GLU A 14 -6.09 -4.20 -14.93
C GLU A 14 -6.65 -3.80 -13.56
N MET A 15 -6.96 -4.79 -12.73
CA MET A 15 -7.53 -4.57 -11.40
C MET A 15 -6.53 -3.85 -10.51
N LYS A 16 -6.94 -2.74 -9.91
CA LYS A 16 -6.12 -1.92 -9.01
C LYS A 16 -6.73 -1.80 -7.64
N GLY A 17 -5.87 -1.86 -6.62
CA GLY A 17 -6.20 -1.52 -5.25
C GLY A 17 -5.50 -0.24 -4.83
N VAL A 18 -6.12 0.51 -3.92
CA VAL A 18 -5.51 1.71 -3.34
C VAL A 18 -4.87 1.35 -2.02
N ILE A 19 -3.54 1.49 -1.96
CA ILE A 19 -2.70 1.08 -0.84
C ILE A 19 -2.05 2.32 -0.23
N THR A 20 -2.06 2.42 1.09
CA THR A 20 -1.38 3.50 1.83
C THR A 20 0.09 3.20 2.02
N GLU A 21 0.41 1.95 2.39
CA GLU A 21 1.77 1.51 2.70
C GLU A 21 1.91 0.00 2.55
N ILE A 22 3.13 -0.44 2.26
CA ILE A 22 3.55 -1.84 2.37
C ILE A 22 4.72 -1.86 3.35
N GLU A 23 4.46 -2.34 4.56
CA GLU A 23 5.46 -2.45 5.63
C GLU A 23 6.06 -3.84 5.63
N ARG A 24 7.38 -3.91 5.45
CA ARG A 24 8.13 -5.16 5.49
C ARG A 24 8.68 -5.40 6.88
N PHE A 25 8.90 -6.66 7.24
CA PHE A 25 9.47 -7.10 8.51
C PHE A 25 8.64 -6.72 9.75
N SER A 26 7.31 -6.62 9.62
CA SER A 26 6.43 -6.44 10.78
C SER A 26 6.49 -7.67 11.70
N LEU A 27 6.53 -7.41 13.02
CA LEU A 27 6.55 -8.43 14.08
C LEU A 27 5.28 -8.41 14.94
N LYS A 28 4.35 -7.50 14.65
CA LYS A 28 3.16 -7.26 15.49
C LYS A 28 1.84 -7.60 14.80
N ASP A 29 1.88 -7.89 13.51
CA ASP A 29 0.68 -8.09 12.70
C ASP A 29 0.36 -9.57 12.45
N GLY A 30 0.74 -10.43 13.39
CA GLY A 30 0.50 -11.87 13.36
C GLY A 30 1.76 -12.69 13.65
N PRO A 31 1.70 -14.01 13.51
CA PRO A 31 2.83 -14.89 13.83
C PRO A 31 3.99 -14.73 12.84
N GLY A 32 5.21 -14.81 13.33
CA GLY A 32 6.45 -14.75 12.55
C GLY A 32 6.75 -13.36 11.97
N ILE A 33 7.70 -13.32 11.03
CA ILE A 33 8.03 -12.09 10.29
C ILE A 33 7.02 -11.93 9.15
N ARG A 34 6.44 -10.74 9.03
CA ARG A 34 5.36 -10.49 8.07
C ARG A 34 5.63 -9.26 7.20
N THR A 35 5.03 -9.27 6.03
CA THR A 35 4.79 -8.04 5.27
C THR A 35 3.34 -7.62 5.49
N THR A 36 3.10 -6.38 5.91
CA THR A 36 1.76 -5.85 6.12
C THR A 36 1.41 -4.88 4.98
N VAL A 37 0.32 -5.16 4.30
CA VAL A 37 -0.22 -4.33 3.21
C VAL A 37 -1.38 -3.52 3.78
N PHE A 38 -1.21 -2.21 3.90
CA PHE A 38 -2.22 -1.30 4.42
C PHE A 38 -3.07 -0.73 3.30
N PHE A 39 -4.34 -1.11 3.29
CA PHE A 39 -5.34 -0.61 2.32
C PHE A 39 -5.81 0.80 2.68
N LYS A 40 -6.21 1.56 1.69
CA LYS A 40 -6.81 2.88 1.87
C LYS A 40 -8.33 2.80 1.69
N GLY A 41 -9.04 3.59 2.50
CA GLY A 41 -10.48 3.64 2.58
C GLY A 41 -11.01 2.84 3.77
N CYS A 42 -11.83 3.49 4.58
CA CYS A 42 -12.53 2.88 5.70
C CYS A 42 -13.90 3.55 5.85
N ASN A 43 -14.93 2.77 6.10
CA ASN A 43 -16.28 3.28 6.36
C ASN A 43 -16.51 3.56 7.85
N MET A 44 -15.47 3.43 8.68
CA MET A 44 -15.50 3.71 10.11
C MET A 44 -14.71 4.99 10.44
N ALA A 45 -15.06 5.63 11.56
CA ALA A 45 -14.40 6.81 12.10
C ALA A 45 -14.06 6.59 13.59
N CYS A 46 -13.31 5.53 13.88
CA CYS A 46 -12.91 5.17 15.23
C CYS A 46 -12.10 6.30 15.87
N LYS A 47 -12.46 6.74 17.07
CA LYS A 47 -11.72 7.80 17.79
C LYS A 47 -10.29 7.40 18.16
N TRP A 48 -10.04 6.10 18.25
CA TRP A 48 -8.74 5.48 18.55
C TRP A 48 -8.04 4.91 17.31
N CYS A 49 -8.41 5.35 16.10
CA CYS A 49 -7.82 4.83 14.88
C CYS A 49 -6.30 5.02 14.88
N HIS A 50 -5.58 3.92 14.65
CA HIS A 50 -4.12 3.95 14.60
C HIS A 50 -3.60 4.56 13.29
N ASN A 51 -4.37 4.41 12.20
CA ASN A 51 -4.02 4.88 10.86
C ASN A 51 -5.11 5.82 10.29
N PRO A 52 -5.32 7.02 10.88
CA PRO A 52 -6.41 7.90 10.48
C PRO A 52 -6.32 8.38 9.03
N GLU A 53 -5.12 8.42 8.45
CA GLU A 53 -4.88 8.74 7.04
C GLU A 53 -5.45 7.69 6.09
N SER A 54 -5.69 6.47 6.56
CA SER A 54 -6.29 5.40 5.77
C SER A 54 -7.82 5.49 5.70
N GLN A 55 -8.48 6.34 6.50
CA GLN A 55 -9.95 6.44 6.53
C GLN A 55 -10.53 7.00 5.23
N SER A 56 -9.91 8.05 4.68
CA SER A 56 -10.37 8.62 3.41
C SER A 56 -10.19 7.65 2.25
N PHE A 57 -11.17 7.57 1.36
CA PHE A 57 -11.06 6.82 0.09
C PHE A 57 -10.22 7.55 -0.95
N ASP A 58 -10.12 8.88 -0.84
CA ASP A 58 -9.36 9.71 -1.77
C ASP A 58 -7.87 9.70 -1.45
N LYS A 59 -7.05 9.80 -2.51
CA LYS A 59 -5.61 10.05 -2.36
C LYS A 59 -5.38 11.37 -1.64
N GLN A 60 -4.38 11.40 -0.79
CA GLN A 60 -4.04 12.59 0.00
C GLN A 60 -2.54 12.87 -0.06
N MET A 61 -2.18 14.15 -0.09
CA MET A 61 -0.79 14.57 0.08
C MET A 61 -0.55 14.87 1.56
N MET A 62 0.22 13.99 2.20
CA MET A 62 0.66 14.17 3.58
C MET A 62 1.85 15.12 3.63
N PHE A 63 1.87 15.99 4.64
CA PHE A 63 2.98 16.88 4.91
C PHE A 63 3.38 16.82 6.39
N TYR A 64 4.57 16.28 6.64
CA TYR A 64 5.15 16.15 7.97
C TYR A 64 6.01 17.37 8.28
N LYS A 65 5.44 18.32 9.02
CA LYS A 65 6.10 19.60 9.36
C LYS A 65 7.42 19.38 10.09
N ASP A 66 7.44 18.43 11.01
CA ASP A 66 8.60 18.13 11.86
C ASP A 66 9.79 17.56 11.08
N LYS A 67 9.53 16.96 9.92
CA LYS A 67 10.57 16.46 9.01
C LYS A 67 11.06 17.51 8.03
N CYS A 68 10.32 18.62 7.86
CA CYS A 68 10.59 19.59 6.81
C CYS A 68 11.81 20.45 7.11
N THR A 69 12.83 20.39 6.25
CA THR A 69 14.05 21.21 6.32
C THR A 69 13.92 22.54 5.60
N HIS A 70 12.74 22.89 5.08
CA HIS A 70 12.48 24.14 4.35
C HIS A 70 13.36 24.36 3.10
N CYS A 71 13.85 23.28 2.48
CA CYS A 71 14.76 23.35 1.32
C CYS A 71 14.13 23.87 0.00
N GLY A 72 12.80 23.99 -0.08
CA GLY A 72 12.09 24.52 -1.25
C GLY A 72 11.94 23.55 -2.44
N LYS A 73 12.60 22.39 -2.44
CA LYS A 73 12.59 21.44 -3.55
C LYS A 73 11.19 21.04 -4.02
N CYS A 74 10.27 20.84 -3.08
CA CYS A 74 8.89 20.47 -3.40
C CYS A 74 8.14 21.55 -4.22
N ILE A 75 8.49 22.82 -4.08
CA ILE A 75 7.92 23.92 -4.87
C ILE A 75 8.54 23.92 -6.26
N GLU A 76 9.86 23.75 -6.35
CA GLU A 76 10.64 23.74 -7.58
C GLU A 76 10.18 22.63 -8.55
N VAL A 77 9.98 21.42 -8.03
CA VAL A 77 9.63 20.23 -8.86
C VAL A 77 8.14 20.11 -9.14
N CYS A 78 7.28 20.84 -8.44
CA CYS A 78 5.84 20.75 -8.59
C CYS A 78 5.35 21.50 -9.83
N PRO A 79 4.71 20.82 -10.80
CA PRO A 79 4.22 21.47 -12.02
C PRO A 79 3.16 22.55 -11.74
N ASN A 80 2.44 22.41 -10.59
CA ASN A 80 1.38 23.31 -10.19
C ASN A 80 1.78 24.24 -9.03
N SER A 81 3.07 24.36 -8.70
CA SER A 81 3.58 25.19 -7.61
C SER A 81 2.85 24.97 -6.28
N LEU A 82 2.45 23.73 -5.99
CA LEU A 82 1.67 23.28 -4.84
C LEU A 82 0.25 23.87 -4.71
N LYS A 83 -0.25 24.60 -5.71
CA LYS A 83 -1.60 25.19 -5.67
C LYS A 83 -2.71 24.16 -5.86
N LYS A 84 -2.48 23.15 -6.70
CA LYS A 84 -3.39 22.03 -6.94
C LYS A 84 -2.56 20.75 -7.06
N CYS A 85 -2.89 19.74 -6.26
CA CYS A 85 -2.19 18.46 -6.32
C CYS A 85 -2.83 17.56 -7.37
N ASP A 86 -2.01 17.03 -8.29
CA ASP A 86 -2.37 15.99 -9.27
C ASP A 86 -1.81 14.62 -8.89
N PHE A 87 -1.21 14.51 -7.68
CA PHE A 87 -0.60 13.30 -7.14
C PHE A 87 0.51 12.71 -8.04
N CYS A 88 1.23 13.56 -8.80
CA CYS A 88 2.32 13.12 -9.68
C CYS A 88 3.57 12.57 -8.96
N GLY A 89 3.63 12.66 -7.63
CA GLY A 89 4.70 12.08 -6.81
C GLY A 89 6.03 12.85 -6.81
N ARG A 90 6.23 13.87 -7.65
CA ARG A 90 7.52 14.57 -7.76
C ARG A 90 7.99 15.17 -6.43
N CYS A 91 7.09 15.84 -5.68
CA CYS A 91 7.45 16.43 -4.40
C CYS A 91 7.75 15.39 -3.31
N GLU A 92 7.26 14.16 -3.42
CA GLU A 92 7.64 13.02 -2.58
C GLU A 92 9.03 12.52 -2.99
N LEU A 93 9.24 12.23 -4.28
CA LEU A 93 10.49 11.68 -4.81
C LEU A 93 11.72 12.56 -4.55
N TYR A 94 11.55 13.89 -4.66
CA TYR A 94 12.64 14.85 -4.50
C TYR A 94 12.73 15.47 -3.10
N CYS A 95 11.95 14.99 -2.13
CA CYS A 95 12.02 15.48 -0.76
C CYS A 95 13.19 14.81 -0.01
N PRO A 96 14.27 15.54 0.35
CA PRO A 96 15.44 14.92 0.96
C PRO A 96 15.21 14.46 2.42
N SER A 97 14.10 14.87 3.02
CA SER A 97 13.74 14.58 4.40
C SER A 97 12.43 13.79 4.57
N ASP A 98 11.90 13.27 3.47
CA ASP A 98 10.62 12.51 3.46
C ASP A 98 9.45 13.26 4.13
N ALA A 99 9.49 14.60 4.06
CA ALA A 99 8.46 15.44 4.64
C ALA A 99 7.15 15.45 3.83
N ARG A 100 7.16 14.93 2.61
CA ARG A 100 5.97 14.78 1.76
C ARG A 100 5.81 13.35 1.30
N LYS A 101 4.60 12.82 1.46
CA LYS A 101 4.24 11.45 1.08
C LYS A 101 2.83 11.42 0.49
N ILE A 102 2.64 10.72 -0.61
CA ILE A 102 1.30 10.44 -1.11
C ILE A 102 0.74 9.28 -0.31
N CYS A 103 -0.38 9.51 0.34
CA CYS A 103 -1.17 8.49 1.00
C CYS A 103 -2.25 8.00 0.03
N GLY A 104 -2.19 6.73 -0.30
CA GLY A 104 -3.05 6.09 -1.30
C GLY A 104 -2.44 6.13 -2.70
N LYS A 105 -1.75 5.06 -3.06
CA LYS A 105 -1.23 4.81 -4.41
C LYS A 105 -1.99 3.65 -5.03
N ASP A 106 -2.24 3.71 -6.33
CA ASP A 106 -2.81 2.58 -7.06
C ASP A 106 -1.72 1.54 -7.27
N TYR A 107 -2.05 0.30 -6.94
CA TYR A 107 -1.22 -0.86 -7.22
C TYR A 107 -2.04 -1.91 -7.95
N THR A 108 -1.44 -2.57 -8.89
CA THR A 108 -1.96 -3.81 -9.45
C THR A 108 -1.73 -4.97 -8.50
N VAL A 109 -2.48 -6.06 -8.68
CA VAL A 109 -2.27 -7.28 -7.89
C VAL A 109 -0.84 -7.81 -8.05
N ASP A 110 -0.27 -7.68 -9.26
CA ASP A 110 1.09 -8.14 -9.55
C ASP A 110 2.15 -7.30 -8.83
N GLU A 111 2.02 -5.97 -8.85
CA GLU A 111 2.93 -5.07 -8.15
C GLU A 111 2.96 -5.33 -6.64
N VAL A 112 1.79 -5.52 -6.00
CA VAL A 112 1.74 -5.87 -4.56
C VAL A 112 2.35 -7.25 -4.32
N PHE A 113 2.06 -8.22 -5.18
CA PHE A 113 2.60 -9.56 -5.03
C PHE A 113 4.12 -9.60 -5.21
N GLU A 114 4.68 -8.81 -6.13
CA GLU A 114 6.14 -8.66 -6.30
C GLU A 114 6.83 -8.13 -5.03
N GLU A 115 6.18 -7.22 -4.30
CA GLU A 115 6.72 -6.77 -3.00
C GLU A 115 6.65 -7.88 -1.95
N ILE A 116 5.52 -8.59 -1.86
CA ILE A 116 5.30 -9.67 -0.90
C ILE A 116 6.31 -10.82 -1.10
N ILE A 117 6.54 -11.24 -2.34
CA ILE A 117 7.39 -12.42 -2.63
C ILE A 117 8.86 -12.20 -2.29
N LYS A 118 9.33 -10.94 -2.23
CA LYS A 118 10.70 -10.60 -1.85
C LYS A 118 11.08 -11.14 -0.47
N ASP A 119 10.10 -11.27 0.43
CA ASP A 119 10.31 -11.67 1.82
C ASP A 119 9.98 -13.14 2.08
N LYS A 120 9.70 -13.93 1.02
CA LYS A 120 9.27 -15.33 1.18
C LYS A 120 10.22 -16.17 2.04
N ALA A 121 11.52 -16.01 1.88
CA ALA A 121 12.50 -16.73 2.67
C ALA A 121 12.40 -16.44 4.18
N PHE A 122 12.02 -15.21 4.55
CA PHE A 122 11.80 -14.85 5.95
C PHE A 122 10.50 -15.44 6.48
N TYR A 123 9.45 -15.51 5.65
CA TYR A 123 8.18 -16.15 6.03
C TYR A 123 8.40 -17.65 6.29
N ASP A 124 9.08 -18.34 5.38
CA ASP A 124 9.33 -19.78 5.49
C ASP A 124 10.15 -20.12 6.75
N ASN A 125 11.13 -19.27 7.11
CA ASN A 125 11.98 -19.49 8.28
C ASN A 125 11.34 -19.13 9.62
N SER A 126 10.38 -18.19 9.63
CA SER A 126 9.76 -17.68 10.86
C SER A 126 8.35 -18.20 11.12
N GLY A 127 7.74 -18.92 10.18
CA GLY A 127 6.33 -19.24 10.20
C GLY A 127 5.45 -18.00 9.95
N GLY A 128 5.99 -16.96 9.32
CA GLY A 128 5.32 -15.71 9.01
C GLY A 128 4.51 -15.73 7.72
N GLY A 129 4.35 -14.56 7.09
CA GLY A 129 3.61 -14.44 5.85
C GLY A 129 3.20 -12.99 5.54
N VAL A 130 2.02 -12.80 4.98
CA VAL A 130 1.48 -11.47 4.69
C VAL A 130 0.22 -11.20 5.50
N THR A 131 0.07 -9.94 5.94
CA THR A 131 -1.16 -9.44 6.59
C THR A 131 -1.73 -8.32 5.74
N PHE A 132 -3.03 -8.38 5.50
CA PHE A 132 -3.79 -7.32 4.83
C PHE A 132 -4.60 -6.56 5.87
N SER A 133 -4.31 -5.28 6.03
CA SER A 133 -4.87 -4.40 7.05
C SER A 133 -5.08 -2.98 6.48
N GLY A 134 -4.98 -1.93 7.30
CA GLY A 134 -5.01 -0.53 6.87
C GLY A 134 -6.25 0.21 7.32
N GLY A 135 -7.08 0.68 6.36
CA GLY A 135 -8.44 1.11 6.60
C GLY A 135 -9.33 -0.12 6.83
N GLU A 136 -10.29 -0.36 5.95
CA GLU A 136 -11.00 -1.64 5.92
C GLU A 136 -10.69 -2.34 4.60
N CYS A 137 -9.77 -3.31 4.64
CA CYS A 137 -9.28 -3.99 3.43
C CYS A 137 -10.39 -4.75 2.67
N MET A 138 -11.43 -5.20 3.37
CA MET A 138 -12.56 -5.89 2.75
C MET A 138 -13.46 -4.97 1.92
N LEU A 139 -13.30 -3.64 2.00
CA LEU A 139 -13.99 -2.71 1.09
C LEU A 139 -13.42 -2.73 -0.33
N GLN A 140 -12.23 -3.31 -0.52
CA GLN A 140 -11.63 -3.59 -1.83
C GLN A 140 -11.59 -5.09 -2.09
N LEU A 141 -12.74 -5.76 -1.93
CA LEU A 141 -12.86 -7.22 -1.85
C LEU A 141 -12.30 -7.94 -3.06
N ASP A 142 -12.60 -7.48 -4.28
CA ASP A 142 -12.15 -8.16 -5.50
C ASP A 142 -10.62 -8.17 -5.59
N PHE A 143 -9.99 -7.02 -5.30
CA PHE A 143 -8.54 -6.91 -5.26
C PHE A 143 -7.94 -7.77 -4.15
N LEU A 144 -8.53 -7.75 -2.95
CA LEU A 144 -8.09 -8.57 -1.82
C LEU A 144 -8.18 -10.08 -2.17
N CYS A 145 -9.27 -10.52 -2.78
CA CYS A 145 -9.44 -11.91 -3.18
C CYS A 145 -8.38 -12.37 -4.19
N GLU A 146 -8.04 -11.55 -5.18
CA GLU A 146 -7.05 -11.92 -6.18
C GLU A 146 -5.64 -12.00 -5.58
N ILE A 147 -5.26 -11.06 -4.71
CA ILE A 147 -3.94 -11.13 -4.05
C ILE A 147 -3.85 -12.30 -3.07
N LEU A 148 -4.92 -12.62 -2.35
CA LEU A 148 -5.00 -13.81 -1.48
C LEU A 148 -4.82 -15.11 -2.27
N LYS A 149 -5.45 -15.24 -3.45
CA LYS A 149 -5.28 -16.39 -4.36
C LYS A 149 -3.82 -16.55 -4.79
N LYS A 150 -3.15 -15.45 -5.18
CA LYS A 150 -1.73 -15.47 -5.56
C LYS A 150 -0.84 -15.89 -4.41
N CYS A 151 -1.04 -15.33 -3.22
CA CYS A 151 -0.29 -15.69 -2.02
C CYS A 151 -0.46 -17.18 -1.68
N LYS A 152 -1.69 -17.69 -1.74
CA LYS A 152 -1.99 -19.10 -1.50
C LYS A 152 -1.31 -20.01 -2.53
N ALA A 153 -1.33 -19.65 -3.81
CA ALA A 153 -0.67 -20.41 -4.88
C ALA A 153 0.87 -20.44 -4.69
N ALA A 154 1.46 -19.42 -4.08
CA ALA A 154 2.88 -19.35 -3.75
C ALA A 154 3.24 -20.00 -2.39
N GLY A 155 2.26 -20.59 -1.69
CA GLY A 155 2.47 -21.21 -0.37
C GLY A 155 2.76 -20.19 0.74
N ILE A 156 2.32 -18.93 0.58
CA ILE A 156 2.50 -17.88 1.59
C ILE A 156 1.30 -17.85 2.52
N HIS A 157 1.56 -17.92 3.83
CA HIS A 157 0.52 -17.77 4.86
C HIS A 157 -0.05 -16.35 4.82
N THR A 158 -1.39 -16.24 4.90
CA THR A 158 -2.10 -14.96 4.85
C THR A 158 -2.91 -14.72 6.10
N ALA A 159 -2.98 -13.46 6.55
CA ALA A 159 -3.89 -12.98 7.57
C ALA A 159 -4.65 -11.76 7.04
N VAL A 160 -5.88 -11.59 7.51
CA VAL A 160 -6.72 -10.42 7.20
C VAL A 160 -7.10 -9.79 8.53
N ASP A 161 -6.69 -8.55 8.72
CA ASP A 161 -7.04 -7.71 9.85
C ASP A 161 -8.19 -6.78 9.42
N THR A 162 -9.37 -7.01 9.97
CA THR A 162 -10.61 -6.35 9.56
C THR A 162 -11.50 -6.06 10.77
N ALA A 163 -12.18 -4.94 10.72
CA ALA A 163 -13.26 -4.61 11.65
C ALA A 163 -14.57 -5.36 11.33
N GLY A 164 -14.67 -5.98 10.15
CA GLY A 164 -15.82 -6.73 9.70
C GLY A 164 -17.06 -5.88 9.39
N ASN A 165 -16.92 -4.56 9.34
CA ASN A 165 -18.02 -3.64 9.02
C ASN A 165 -18.11 -3.42 7.50
N VAL A 166 -18.53 -4.44 6.79
CA VAL A 166 -18.70 -4.45 5.33
C VAL A 166 -20.09 -4.95 4.96
N PRO A 167 -20.62 -4.56 3.79
CA PRO A 167 -21.92 -5.03 3.30
C PRO A 167 -22.04 -6.53 3.17
#